data_dcad9a2454a090a17a48a587a9d100bd
#
_entry.id   dcad9a2454a090a17a48a587a9d100bd
#
_cell.length_a   1.000
_cell.length_b   1.000
_cell.length_c   1.000
_cell.angle_alpha   90.00
_cell.angle_beta   90.00
_cell.angle_gamma   90.00
#
_symmetry.space_group_name_H-M   'P 1'
#
loop_
_entity.id
_entity.type
_entity.pdbx_description
1 polymer ?
#
loop_
_entity_poly.entity_id
_entity_poly.type
_entity_poly.pdbx_seq_one_letter_code
_entity_poly.pdbx_strand_id
1 'polypeptide(L)'
;GGIYTHDFICKAFGGDAKSGTYLPQTKQTVLCGCFTTAMNPQAPECVLVGNVPKVVTKAERMAAQGGTIPVFIKRGVNQWEYCGIYQFERFSRDPSDFEQQAVAADRADVVGALFFHKAS
;
A
#
# COMPACT_ATOMS: atom_id res chain seq x y z
N GLY A 1 -16.60 4.28 5.20
CA GLY A 1 -16.62 2.87 4.90
C GLY A 1 -16.65 1.98 6.11
N GLY A 2 -16.80 0.68 5.89
CA GLY A 2 -16.79 -0.30 6.96
C GLY A 2 -15.39 -0.52 7.55
N ILE A 3 -15.36 -1.01 8.76
CA ILE A 3 -14.13 -1.37 9.46
C ILE A 3 -13.99 -2.89 9.45
N TYR A 4 -12.81 -3.39 9.07
CA TYR A 4 -12.53 -4.81 8.91
C TYR A 4 -11.22 -5.20 9.59
N THR A 5 -11.04 -6.49 9.87
CA THR A 5 -9.74 -7.01 10.30
C THR A 5 -8.88 -7.31 9.08
N HIS A 6 -7.56 -7.30 9.24
CA HIS A 6 -6.64 -7.66 8.16
C HIS A 6 -6.89 -9.09 7.68
N ASP A 7 -7.15 -10.01 8.61
CA ASP A 7 -7.44 -11.40 8.28
C ASP A 7 -8.71 -11.53 7.41
N PHE A 8 -9.77 -10.78 7.74
CA PHE A 8 -11.00 -10.75 6.93
C PHE A 8 -10.71 -10.24 5.52
N ILE A 9 -9.93 -9.17 5.40
CA ILE A 9 -9.57 -8.58 4.09
C ILE A 9 -8.83 -9.62 3.24
N CYS A 10 -7.83 -10.28 3.79
CA CYS A 10 -7.05 -11.27 3.06
C CYS A 10 -7.90 -12.46 2.65
N LYS A 11 -8.81 -12.93 3.51
CA LYS A 11 -9.73 -14.02 3.17
C LYS A 11 -10.70 -13.61 2.08
N ALA A 12 -11.24 -12.39 2.17
CA ALA A 12 -12.22 -11.90 1.20
C ALA A 12 -11.62 -11.80 -0.21
N PHE A 13 -10.35 -11.41 -0.32
CA PHE A 13 -9.69 -11.26 -1.62
C PHE A 13 -8.78 -12.43 -1.99
N GLY A 14 -8.63 -13.41 -1.10
CA GLY A 14 -7.80 -14.58 -1.37
C GLY A 14 -6.29 -14.36 -1.25
N GLY A 15 -5.88 -13.25 -0.60
CA GLY A 15 -4.49 -12.89 -0.47
C GLY A 15 -3.78 -13.58 0.68
N ASP A 16 -2.49 -13.30 0.81
CA ASP A 16 -1.67 -13.84 1.88
C ASP A 16 -1.92 -13.03 3.17
N ALA A 17 -2.46 -13.70 4.18
CA ALA A 17 -2.82 -13.09 5.46
C ALA A 17 -1.65 -12.99 6.43
N LYS A 18 -0.51 -13.59 6.09
CA LYS A 18 0.64 -13.64 6.99
C LYS A 18 1.34 -12.30 7.01
N SER A 19 1.72 -11.86 8.19
CA SER A 19 2.57 -10.70 8.44
C SER A 19 1.99 -9.33 8.11
N GLY A 20 0.67 -9.17 7.93
CA GLY A 20 0.06 -7.86 7.73
C GLY A 20 0.65 -7.07 6.57
N THR A 21 0.87 -7.74 5.45
CA THR A 21 1.48 -7.13 4.27
C THR A 21 0.69 -5.91 3.77
N TYR A 22 1.41 -4.91 3.28
CA TYR A 22 0.79 -3.69 2.75
C TYR A 22 0.14 -3.88 1.37
N LEU A 23 0.56 -4.91 0.62
CA LEU A 23 -0.02 -5.26 -0.68
C LEU A 23 -0.33 -6.76 -0.71
N PRO A 24 -1.43 -7.19 -0.09
CA PRO A 24 -1.85 -8.60 -0.16
C PRO A 24 -1.97 -9.07 -1.60
N GLN A 25 -1.46 -10.25 -1.88
CA GLN A 25 -1.41 -10.78 -3.23
C GLN A 25 -1.58 -12.29 -3.26
N THR A 26 -1.94 -12.82 -4.43
CA THR A 26 -1.94 -14.25 -4.73
C THR A 26 -1.38 -14.46 -6.13
N LYS A 27 -0.52 -15.47 -6.31
CA LYS A 27 0.09 -15.80 -7.60
C LYS A 27 0.67 -14.56 -8.30
N GLN A 28 1.35 -13.69 -7.53
CA GLN A 28 1.99 -12.46 -8.01
C GLN A 28 1.00 -11.37 -8.46
N THR A 29 -0.29 -11.52 -8.15
CA THR A 29 -1.30 -10.48 -8.43
C THR A 29 -1.61 -9.74 -7.13
N VAL A 30 -1.47 -8.42 -7.13
CA VAL A 30 -1.84 -7.57 -5.99
C VAL A 30 -3.36 -7.45 -5.96
N LEU A 31 -3.96 -7.76 -4.80
CA LEU A 31 -5.41 -7.84 -4.65
C LEU A 31 -5.99 -6.59 -4.02
N CYS A 32 -5.27 -5.96 -3.11
CA CYS A 32 -5.71 -4.74 -2.42
C CYS A 32 -4.51 -4.03 -1.81
N GLY A 33 -4.75 -2.83 -1.28
CA GLY A 33 -3.75 -2.09 -0.51
C GLY A 33 -4.20 -1.99 0.95
N CYS A 34 -3.27 -2.23 1.88
CA CYS A 34 -3.49 -2.11 3.32
C CYS A 34 -2.39 -1.21 3.87
N PHE A 35 -2.68 0.09 4.02
CA PHE A 35 -1.67 1.09 4.34
C PHE A 35 -1.88 1.70 5.72
N THR A 36 -0.78 2.14 6.36
CA THR A 36 -0.83 2.87 7.62
C THR A 36 -0.40 4.32 7.40
N THR A 37 -1.10 5.26 8.01
CA THR A 37 -0.74 6.68 7.90
C THR A 37 0.51 7.02 8.72
N ALA A 38 0.82 6.22 9.74
CA ALA A 38 2.06 6.39 10.51
C ALA A 38 3.30 6.21 9.64
N MET A 39 3.28 5.22 8.73
CA MET A 39 4.38 4.94 7.81
C MET A 39 4.23 5.67 6.47
N ASN A 40 3.02 6.11 6.14
CA ASN A 40 2.69 6.73 4.86
C ASN A 40 1.75 7.92 5.11
N PRO A 41 2.29 9.10 5.47
CA PRO A 41 1.45 10.24 5.85
C PRO A 41 0.46 10.69 4.76
N GLN A 42 0.76 10.42 3.51
CA GLN A 42 -0.07 10.81 2.36
C GLN A 42 -0.83 9.63 1.74
N ALA A 43 -0.91 8.49 2.46
CA ALA A 43 -1.64 7.33 1.95
C ALA A 43 -3.12 7.64 1.78
N PRO A 44 -3.77 7.10 0.75
CA PRO A 44 -3.21 6.16 -0.24
C PRO A 44 -2.62 6.82 -1.48
N GLU A 45 -2.65 8.15 -1.60
CA GLU A 45 -2.15 8.86 -2.79
C GLU A 45 -0.64 8.68 -2.98
N CYS A 46 0.12 8.56 -1.88
CA CYS A 46 1.56 8.28 -1.91
C CYS A 46 1.87 7.20 -0.86
N VAL A 47 2.38 6.06 -1.29
CA VAL A 47 2.74 4.94 -0.43
C VAL A 47 4.23 4.71 -0.52
N LEU A 48 4.93 4.91 0.60
CA LEU A 48 6.39 4.80 0.66
C LEU A 48 6.83 3.33 0.64
N VAL A 49 7.89 3.05 -0.11
CA VAL A 49 8.43 1.70 -0.27
C VAL A 49 9.77 1.62 0.45
N GLY A 50 9.84 0.80 1.49
CA GLY A 50 11.07 0.57 2.24
C GLY A 50 12.04 -0.34 1.49
N ASN A 51 13.29 -0.41 2.01
CA ASN A 51 14.37 -1.11 1.33
C ASN A 51 14.40 -2.64 1.54
N VAL A 52 13.41 -3.20 2.24
CA VAL A 52 13.31 -4.65 2.43
C VAL A 52 12.98 -5.31 1.09
N PRO A 53 13.71 -6.34 0.65
CA PRO A 53 13.49 -6.95 -0.67
C PRO A 53 12.06 -7.39 -0.94
N LYS A 54 11.36 -7.97 0.03
CA LYS A 54 9.96 -8.38 -0.13
C LYS A 54 9.04 -7.19 -0.41
N VAL A 55 9.30 -6.07 0.26
CA VAL A 55 8.51 -4.85 0.11
C VAL A 55 8.73 -4.27 -1.30
N VAL A 56 9.98 -4.22 -1.75
CA VAL A 56 10.32 -3.72 -3.09
C VAL A 56 9.71 -4.63 -4.17
N THR A 57 9.81 -5.94 -4.00
CA THR A 57 9.23 -6.90 -4.97
C THR A 57 7.72 -6.70 -5.12
N LYS A 58 7.00 -6.48 -4.02
CA LYS A 58 5.55 -6.22 -4.08
C LYS A 58 5.24 -4.92 -4.81
N ALA A 59 6.04 -3.88 -4.60
CA ALA A 59 5.89 -2.61 -5.32
C ALA A 59 6.12 -2.80 -6.82
N GLU A 60 7.14 -3.55 -7.20
CA GLU A 60 7.43 -3.84 -8.61
C GLU A 60 6.29 -4.62 -9.26
N ARG A 61 5.69 -5.56 -8.54
CA ARG A 61 4.52 -6.30 -9.02
C ARG A 61 3.31 -5.40 -9.24
N MET A 62 3.08 -4.46 -8.32
CA MET A 62 2.01 -3.48 -8.46
C MET A 62 2.24 -2.62 -9.72
N ALA A 63 3.47 -2.17 -9.94
CA ALA A 63 3.83 -1.36 -11.09
C ALA A 63 3.65 -2.13 -12.42
N ALA A 64 4.01 -3.42 -12.44
CA ALA A 64 3.85 -4.26 -13.62
C ALA A 64 2.37 -4.56 -13.91
N GLN A 65 1.58 -4.72 -12.86
CA GLN A 65 0.15 -5.02 -12.96
C GLN A 65 -0.67 -3.81 -13.40
N GLY A 66 -0.41 -2.65 -12.79
CA GLY A 66 -1.20 -1.44 -13.01
C GLY A 66 -2.64 -1.61 -12.56
N GLY A 67 -3.55 -0.83 -13.14
CA GLY A 67 -4.98 -0.97 -12.90
C GLY A 67 -5.43 -0.41 -11.56
N THR A 68 -6.55 -0.92 -11.07
CA THR A 68 -7.19 -0.45 -9.83
C THR A 68 -7.14 -1.52 -8.76
N ILE A 69 -7.06 -1.07 -7.50
CA ILE A 69 -7.17 -1.95 -6.34
C ILE A 69 -8.06 -1.31 -5.28
N PRO A 70 -8.81 -2.10 -4.49
CA PRO A 70 -9.47 -1.59 -3.29
C PRO A 70 -8.40 -1.27 -2.24
N VAL A 71 -8.62 -0.18 -1.49
CA VAL A 71 -7.66 0.31 -0.51
C VAL A 71 -8.29 0.39 0.87
N PHE A 72 -7.53 -0.05 1.87
CA PHE A 72 -7.89 0.00 3.28
C PHE A 72 -6.82 0.77 4.05
N ILE A 73 -7.24 1.62 4.98
CA ILE A 73 -6.34 2.39 5.84
C ILE A 73 -6.52 1.94 7.30
N LYS A 74 -5.42 1.71 7.99
CA LYS A 74 -5.45 1.30 9.40
C LYS A 74 -5.89 2.47 10.29
N ARG A 75 -6.94 2.25 11.09
CA ARG A 75 -7.48 3.24 12.02
C ARG A 75 -7.24 2.87 13.48
N GLY A 76 -6.79 1.67 13.76
CA GLY A 76 -6.50 1.19 15.10
C GLY A 76 -5.92 -0.20 15.04
N VAL A 77 -5.72 -0.85 16.19
CA VAL A 77 -5.17 -2.20 16.24
C VAL A 77 -6.11 -3.14 15.49
N ASN A 78 -5.63 -3.69 14.38
CA ASN A 78 -6.38 -4.61 13.49
C ASN A 78 -7.75 -4.05 13.07
N GLN A 79 -7.82 -2.72 12.90
CA GLN A 79 -9.01 -2.03 12.42
C GLN A 79 -8.66 -1.31 11.12
N TRP A 80 -9.21 -1.79 10.00
CA TRP A 80 -8.90 -1.31 8.66
C TRP A 80 -10.16 -0.77 8.01
N GLU A 81 -10.14 0.51 7.67
CA GLU A 81 -11.28 1.17 7.03
C GLU A 81 -11.16 1.09 5.51
N TYR A 82 -12.23 0.65 4.86
CA TYR A 82 -12.31 0.64 3.41
C TYR A 82 -12.44 2.07 2.88
N CYS A 83 -11.52 2.48 2.02
CA CYS A 83 -11.45 3.85 1.49
C CYS A 83 -11.88 3.99 0.04
N GLY A 84 -12.17 2.88 -0.65
CA GLY A 84 -12.63 2.90 -2.02
C GLY A 84 -11.63 2.26 -2.98
N ILE A 85 -11.90 2.43 -4.28
CA ILE A 85 -11.07 1.91 -5.37
C ILE A 85 -10.08 2.99 -5.80
N TYR A 86 -8.81 2.63 -5.91
CA TYR A 86 -7.74 3.55 -6.32
C TYR A 86 -7.06 3.04 -7.57
N GLN A 87 -6.74 3.96 -8.46
CA GLN A 87 -6.03 3.69 -9.72
C GLN A 87 -4.53 3.88 -9.49
N PHE A 88 -3.73 2.89 -9.87
CA PHE A 88 -2.28 3.00 -9.85
C PHE A 88 -1.82 4.00 -10.92
N GLU A 89 -0.91 4.92 -10.54
CA GLU A 89 -0.33 5.90 -11.46
C GLU A 89 1.09 5.54 -11.85
N ARG A 90 1.98 5.41 -10.86
CA ARG A 90 3.40 5.16 -11.13
C ARG A 90 4.14 4.72 -9.88
N PHE A 91 5.26 4.07 -10.09
CA PHE A 91 6.24 3.75 -9.04
C PHE A 91 7.48 4.58 -9.33
N SER A 92 7.81 5.51 -8.44
CA SER A 92 8.98 6.38 -8.60
C SER A 92 10.09 5.95 -7.66
N ARG A 93 11.32 5.94 -8.18
CA ARG A 93 12.54 5.75 -7.38
C ARG A 93 13.35 7.03 -7.27
N ASP A 94 12.83 8.14 -7.78
CA ASP A 94 13.48 9.44 -7.70
C ASP A 94 13.18 10.07 -6.33
N PRO A 95 14.22 10.31 -5.49
CA PRO A 95 14.01 10.88 -4.17
C PRO A 95 13.24 12.20 -4.17
N SER A 96 13.33 13.01 -5.21
CA SER A 96 12.60 14.26 -5.29
C SER A 96 11.08 14.06 -5.25
N ASP A 97 10.58 12.86 -5.60
CA ASP A 97 9.16 12.56 -5.61
C ASP A 97 8.61 12.13 -4.24
N PHE A 98 9.47 11.70 -3.31
CA PHE A 98 8.98 11.15 -2.03
C PHE A 98 9.75 11.61 -0.80
N GLU A 99 10.81 12.40 -0.96
CA GLU A 99 11.69 12.79 0.15
C GLU A 99 10.93 13.49 1.28
N GLN A 100 10.03 14.41 0.97
CA GLN A 100 9.25 15.12 1.98
C GLN A 100 8.38 14.18 2.81
N GLN A 101 7.75 13.21 2.16
CA GLN A 101 6.91 12.23 2.83
C GLN A 101 7.74 11.30 3.70
N ALA A 102 8.92 10.91 3.25
CA ALA A 102 9.82 10.06 4.03
C ALA A 102 10.29 10.79 5.30
N VAL A 103 10.62 12.07 5.19
CA VAL A 103 10.98 12.90 6.35
C VAL A 103 9.80 13.04 7.30
N ALA A 104 8.60 13.30 6.78
CA ALA A 104 7.38 13.41 7.59
C ALA A 104 7.08 12.12 8.35
N ALA A 105 7.41 10.96 7.77
CA ALA A 105 7.23 9.65 8.39
C ALA A 105 8.41 9.25 9.28
N ASP A 106 9.45 10.06 9.35
CA ASP A 106 10.70 9.76 10.07
C ASP A 106 11.30 8.43 9.60
N ARG A 107 11.37 8.24 8.27
CA ARG A 107 11.85 7.00 7.66
C ARG A 107 13.07 7.27 6.78
N ALA A 108 14.18 6.62 7.14
CA ALA A 108 15.43 6.67 6.36
C ALA A 108 15.57 5.50 5.39
N ASP A 109 14.65 4.52 5.45
CA ASP A 109 14.72 3.29 4.66
C ASP A 109 14.03 3.38 3.31
N VAL A 110 13.42 4.51 2.95
CA VAL A 110 12.58 4.62 1.77
C VAL A 110 13.43 4.67 0.50
N VAL A 111 13.12 3.78 -0.45
CA VAL A 111 13.82 3.68 -1.74
C VAL A 111 12.91 3.99 -2.92
N GLY A 112 11.63 4.23 -2.69
CA GLY A 112 10.68 4.57 -3.73
C GLY A 112 9.31 4.89 -3.17
N ALA A 113 8.38 5.22 -4.04
CA ALA A 113 6.99 5.46 -3.69
C ALA A 113 6.05 5.03 -4.80
N LEU A 114 4.92 4.47 -4.39
CA LEU A 114 3.80 4.15 -5.28
C LEU A 114 2.81 5.30 -5.21
N PHE A 115 2.32 5.73 -6.36
CA PHE A 115 1.35 6.80 -6.45
C PHE A 115 0.03 6.27 -6.99
N PHE A 116 -1.05 6.66 -6.33
CA PHE A 116 -2.41 6.27 -6.68
C PHE A 116 -3.31 7.50 -6.66
N HIS A 117 -4.43 7.43 -7.39
CA HIS A 117 -5.50 8.40 -7.24
C HIS A 117 -6.84 7.69 -7.12
N LYS A 118 -7.79 8.32 -6.45
CA LYS A 118 -9.10 7.71 -6.22
C LYS A 118 -9.85 7.56 -7.54
N ALA A 119 -10.33 6.35 -7.81
CA ALA A 119 -11.06 6.03 -9.03
C ALA A 119 -12.57 6.01 -8.80
N SER A 120 -12.99 5.77 -7.56
CA SER A 120 -14.43 5.75 -7.26
C SER A 120 -14.71 5.98 -5.79
#